data_cf19f78224e570666044b93cf3504a52
#
_entry.id   cf19f78224e570666044b93cf3504a52
#
_cell.length_a   1.000
_cell.length_b   1.000
_cell.length_c   1.000
_cell.angle_alpha   90.00
_cell.angle_beta   90.00
_cell.angle_gamma   90.00
#
_symmetry.space_group_name_H-M   'P 1'
#
loop_
_entity.id
_entity.type
_entity.pdbx_description
1 polymer ?
#
loop_
_entity_poly.entity_id
_entity_poly.type
_entity_poly.pdbx_seq_one_letter_code
_entity_poly.pdbx_strand_id
1 'polypeptide(L)'
;MGMIRRISGFLALVLLAGGLAAQEDVERNMVAYSTDFEFRDGIYANFNMVKDNQPIPPARIVTDVDLFDRDFYDKVTASKEITIYDENGVRRVMKTENIWGYGRNGVLYINVGSSFHRISFVGSISHFVASITTYSPRYYDPYYYNPYYYNSYYYNRYMNPRSNYASTELRQYLLDFETGKVMDYDIESVEVLLMKDPELYDEFSALRNRKKKQMKFVFIRRFNEKHPLLFPAD
;
A
#
# COMPACT_ATOMS: atom_id res chain seq x y z
N MET A 1 -36.47 -80.90 4.13
CA MET A 1 -35.04 -81.08 4.52
C MET A 1 -34.18 -80.09 3.69
N GLY A 2 -34.00 -78.89 4.17
CA GLY A 2 -33.32 -77.82 3.42
C GLY A 2 -32.53 -76.94 4.38
N MET A 3 -31.24 -77.03 4.30
CA MET A 3 -30.24 -76.47 5.18
C MET A 3 -29.98 -75.00 4.79
N ILE A 4 -30.42 -74.07 5.65
CA ILE A 4 -30.16 -72.61 5.44
C ILE A 4 -28.75 -72.27 5.92
N ARG A 5 -27.87 -71.94 4.98
CA ARG A 5 -26.53 -71.39 5.27
C ARG A 5 -26.70 -69.88 5.58
N ARG A 6 -26.39 -69.52 6.84
CA ARG A 6 -26.18 -68.11 7.25
C ARG A 6 -24.80 -67.63 6.78
N ILE A 7 -24.79 -66.63 5.93
CA ILE A 7 -23.59 -65.87 5.53
C ILE A 7 -23.51 -64.70 6.48
N SER A 8 -22.55 -64.75 7.41
CA SER A 8 -22.17 -63.60 8.25
C SER A 8 -21.28 -62.66 7.44
N GLY A 9 -21.85 -61.52 7.04
CA GLY A 9 -21.06 -60.43 6.44
C GLY A 9 -20.29 -59.68 7.51
N PHE A 10 -18.99 -59.78 7.46
CA PHE A 10 -18.06 -58.98 8.26
C PHE A 10 -17.97 -57.59 7.62
N LEU A 11 -18.58 -56.60 8.25
CA LEU A 11 -18.48 -55.18 7.83
C LEU A 11 -17.18 -54.62 8.43
N ALA A 12 -16.10 -54.55 7.62
CA ALA A 12 -14.88 -53.89 8.01
C ALA A 12 -15.05 -52.39 8.00
N LEU A 13 -15.16 -51.79 9.18
CA LEU A 13 -15.19 -50.35 9.39
C LEU A 13 -13.75 -49.82 9.27
N VAL A 14 -13.39 -49.30 8.08
CA VAL A 14 -12.13 -48.59 7.90
C VAL A 14 -12.23 -47.21 8.50
N LEU A 15 -11.71 -47.00 9.70
CA LEU A 15 -11.51 -45.70 10.32
C LEU A 15 -10.38 -45.01 9.57
N LEU A 16 -10.74 -44.13 8.64
CA LEU A 16 -9.87 -43.08 8.10
C LEU A 16 -9.57 -42.08 9.23
N ALA A 17 -8.49 -42.29 9.97
CA ALA A 17 -7.90 -41.26 10.82
C ALA A 17 -7.28 -40.23 9.91
N GLY A 18 -8.11 -39.24 9.48
CA GLY A 18 -7.63 -37.99 8.89
C GLY A 18 -6.81 -37.27 9.94
N GLY A 19 -5.49 -37.29 9.80
CA GLY A 19 -4.63 -36.44 10.59
C GLY A 19 -4.98 -34.99 10.32
N LEU A 20 -5.67 -34.35 11.26
CA LEU A 20 -5.65 -32.91 11.43
C LEU A 20 -4.18 -32.57 11.72
N ALA A 21 -3.45 -32.15 10.69
CA ALA A 21 -2.24 -31.37 10.90
C ALA A 21 -2.71 -30.08 11.58
N ALA A 22 -2.61 -30.03 12.90
CA ALA A 22 -2.65 -28.81 13.65
C ALA A 22 -1.53 -27.96 13.04
N GLN A 23 -1.88 -26.92 12.30
CA GLN A 23 -0.95 -25.82 12.08
C GLN A 23 -0.65 -25.31 13.50
N GLU A 24 0.56 -25.61 13.98
CA GLU A 24 1.14 -24.88 15.09
C GLU A 24 1.16 -23.41 14.63
N ASP A 25 0.20 -22.63 15.11
CA ASP A 25 0.33 -21.18 15.15
C ASP A 25 1.56 -20.92 16.02
N VAL A 26 2.69 -20.76 15.35
CA VAL A 26 3.89 -20.23 15.99
C VAL A 26 3.45 -18.86 16.51
N GLU A 27 3.20 -18.75 17.82
CA GLU A 27 2.97 -17.47 18.50
C GLU A 27 4.17 -16.59 18.19
N ARG A 28 4.05 -15.81 17.08
CA ARG A 28 5.06 -14.82 16.74
C ARG A 28 5.04 -13.79 17.84
N ASN A 29 6.15 -13.65 18.52
CA ASN A 29 6.31 -12.58 19.51
C ASN A 29 6.10 -11.25 18.80
N MET A 30 5.07 -10.51 19.18
CA MET A 30 4.69 -9.25 18.53
C MET A 30 5.14 -8.07 19.37
N VAL A 31 5.75 -7.08 18.76
CA VAL A 31 6.22 -5.84 19.38
C VAL A 31 5.40 -4.66 18.89
N ALA A 32 4.97 -3.81 19.80
CA ALA A 32 4.27 -2.58 19.43
C ALA A 32 5.23 -1.61 18.73
N TYR A 33 4.76 -1.02 17.64
CA TYR A 33 5.48 0.06 16.96
C TYR A 33 5.80 1.20 17.94
N SER A 34 7.06 1.57 18.00
CA SER A 34 7.57 2.67 18.80
C SER A 34 8.46 3.57 17.96
N THR A 35 8.93 4.66 18.53
CA THR A 35 9.89 5.57 17.87
C THR A 35 11.24 4.92 17.57
N ASP A 36 11.56 3.84 18.27
CA ASP A 36 12.80 3.08 18.10
C ASP A 36 12.66 1.93 17.08
N PHE A 37 11.44 1.72 16.55
CA PHE A 37 11.22 0.71 15.52
C PHE A 37 11.76 1.21 14.18
N GLU A 38 12.54 0.37 13.52
CA GLU A 38 13.11 0.65 12.21
C GLU A 38 12.57 -0.33 11.15
N PHE A 39 12.07 0.23 10.07
CA PHE A 39 11.80 -0.58 8.89
C PHE A 39 13.11 -1.01 8.26
N ARG A 40 13.25 -2.29 7.96
CA ARG A 40 14.46 -2.82 7.32
C ARG A 40 14.64 -2.23 5.93
N ASP A 41 15.89 -1.95 5.58
CA ASP A 41 16.25 -1.44 4.27
C ASP A 41 16.03 -2.50 3.19
N GLY A 42 15.29 -2.13 2.13
CA GLY A 42 14.99 -3.04 1.02
C GLY A 42 13.66 -2.71 0.34
N ILE A 43 13.34 -3.50 -0.69
CA ILE A 43 12.10 -3.36 -1.46
C ILE A 43 11.02 -4.26 -0.88
N TYR A 44 9.88 -3.69 -0.56
CA TYR A 44 8.66 -4.39 -0.21
C TYR A 44 7.82 -4.60 -1.47
N ALA A 45 7.85 -5.81 -2.03
CA ALA A 45 7.11 -6.13 -3.24
C ALA A 45 5.59 -6.09 -3.02
N ASN A 46 5.14 -6.41 -1.80
CA ASN A 46 3.74 -6.40 -1.41
C ASN A 46 3.58 -5.98 0.05
N PHE A 47 2.33 -5.73 0.47
CA PHE A 47 2.03 -5.25 1.80
C PHE A 47 2.32 -6.28 2.91
N ASN A 48 2.22 -7.58 2.63
CA ASN A 48 2.55 -8.60 3.64
C ASN A 48 4.03 -8.52 4.04
N MET A 49 4.92 -8.27 3.09
CA MET A 49 6.35 -8.05 3.39
C MET A 49 6.56 -6.86 4.33
N VAL A 50 5.73 -5.81 4.22
CA VAL A 50 5.78 -4.67 5.14
C VAL A 50 5.31 -5.08 6.54
N LYS A 51 4.21 -5.83 6.63
CA LYS A 51 3.69 -6.34 7.92
C LYS A 51 4.67 -7.26 8.63
N ASP A 52 5.41 -8.05 7.86
CA ASP A 52 6.45 -8.94 8.40
C ASP A 52 7.81 -8.24 8.57
N ASN A 53 7.93 -6.97 8.16
CA ASN A 53 9.18 -6.20 8.10
C ASN A 53 10.33 -6.98 7.41
N GLN A 54 9.98 -7.70 6.33
CA GLN A 54 10.92 -8.55 5.58
C GLN A 54 10.99 -8.12 4.11
N PRO A 55 11.75 -7.05 3.79
CA PRO A 55 11.95 -6.61 2.42
C PRO A 55 12.94 -7.47 1.68
N ILE A 56 12.96 -7.36 0.36
CA ILE A 56 14.06 -7.82 -0.49
C ILE A 56 15.25 -6.90 -0.23
N PRO A 57 16.34 -7.42 0.35
CA PRO A 57 17.48 -6.57 0.73
C PRO A 57 18.18 -5.97 -0.50
N PRO A 58 18.84 -4.81 -0.37
CA PRO A 58 19.51 -4.14 -1.48
C PRO A 58 20.54 -5.03 -2.22
N ALA A 59 21.22 -5.90 -1.49
CA ALA A 59 22.21 -6.83 -2.06
C ALA A 59 21.61 -7.83 -3.06
N ARG A 60 20.29 -8.04 -3.06
CA ARG A 60 19.59 -8.93 -4.02
C ARG A 60 19.04 -8.16 -5.24
N ILE A 61 19.24 -6.87 -5.31
CA ILE A 61 18.83 -6.03 -6.45
C ILE A 61 19.98 -6.00 -7.46
N VAL A 62 19.68 -6.36 -8.71
CA VAL A 62 20.65 -6.35 -9.81
C VAL A 62 20.69 -4.94 -10.40
N THR A 63 21.73 -4.18 -10.09
CA THR A 63 21.89 -2.79 -10.51
C THR A 63 23.36 -2.40 -10.56
N ASP A 64 23.69 -1.42 -11.36
CA ASP A 64 25.03 -0.77 -11.39
C ASP A 64 25.13 0.40 -10.40
N VAL A 65 24.03 0.72 -9.70
CA VAL A 65 24.01 1.80 -8.70
C VAL A 65 24.73 1.33 -7.44
N ASP A 66 25.60 2.17 -6.89
CA ASP A 66 26.28 1.90 -5.62
C ASP A 66 25.25 1.74 -4.48
N LEU A 67 25.35 0.66 -3.70
CA LEU A 67 24.46 0.38 -2.57
C LEU A 67 24.49 1.46 -1.49
N PHE A 68 25.59 2.19 -1.37
CA PHE A 68 25.77 3.28 -0.41
C PHE A 68 25.36 4.64 -0.98
N ASP A 69 24.89 4.69 -2.23
CA ASP A 69 24.42 5.93 -2.83
C ASP A 69 23.21 6.46 -2.05
N ARG A 70 23.26 7.75 -1.74
CA ARG A 70 22.17 8.43 -1.04
C ARG A 70 20.84 8.28 -1.77
N ASP A 71 20.85 8.25 -3.09
CA ASP A 71 19.66 8.22 -3.93
C ASP A 71 19.47 6.83 -4.58
N PHE A 72 19.99 5.77 -3.91
CA PHE A 72 19.96 4.38 -4.41
C PHE A 72 18.57 3.96 -4.87
N TYR A 73 17.58 4.06 -3.97
CA TYR A 73 16.21 3.63 -4.29
C TYR A 73 15.57 4.50 -5.39
N ASP A 74 15.79 5.81 -5.36
CA ASP A 74 15.26 6.72 -6.39
C ASP A 74 15.84 6.36 -7.78
N LYS A 75 17.12 6.02 -7.86
CA LYS A 75 17.76 5.60 -9.10
C LYS A 75 17.29 4.22 -9.57
N VAL A 76 17.18 3.26 -8.66
CA VAL A 76 16.73 1.90 -8.97
C VAL A 76 15.27 1.90 -9.41
N THR A 77 14.42 2.67 -8.73
CA THR A 77 12.98 2.73 -9.02
C THR A 77 12.62 3.68 -10.18
N ALA A 78 13.57 4.47 -10.70
CA ALA A 78 13.36 5.27 -11.91
C ALA A 78 13.12 4.42 -13.17
N SER A 79 13.60 3.17 -13.18
CA SER A 79 13.36 2.21 -14.25
C SER A 79 11.95 1.62 -14.15
N LYS A 80 11.34 1.30 -15.29
CA LYS A 80 10.03 0.64 -15.33
C LYS A 80 10.04 -0.78 -14.73
N GLU A 81 11.20 -1.42 -14.75
CA GLU A 81 11.41 -2.78 -14.29
C GLU A 81 12.69 -2.85 -13.45
N ILE A 82 12.64 -3.66 -12.42
CA ILE A 82 13.78 -3.96 -11.54
C ILE A 82 14.04 -5.45 -11.59
N THR A 83 15.30 -5.83 -11.75
CA THR A 83 15.72 -7.22 -11.66
C THR A 83 16.22 -7.51 -10.25
N ILE A 84 15.75 -8.60 -9.68
CA ILE A 84 16.16 -9.09 -8.35
C ILE A 84 16.60 -10.57 -8.42
N TYR A 85 17.35 -11.01 -7.42
CA TYR A 85 17.52 -12.42 -7.12
C TYR A 85 16.45 -12.85 -6.10
N ASP A 86 15.71 -13.95 -6.39
CA ASP A 86 14.82 -14.56 -5.42
C ASP A 86 15.61 -15.34 -4.33
N GLU A 87 14.90 -16.00 -3.40
CA GLU A 87 15.54 -16.76 -2.31
C GLU A 87 16.41 -17.93 -2.81
N ASN A 88 16.14 -18.43 -4.01
CA ASN A 88 16.88 -19.50 -4.65
C ASN A 88 18.02 -18.98 -5.55
N GLY A 89 18.28 -17.68 -5.57
CA GLY A 89 19.28 -17.05 -6.43
C GLY A 89 18.87 -16.94 -7.91
N VAL A 90 17.59 -17.15 -8.23
CA VAL A 90 17.09 -17.04 -9.61
C VAL A 90 16.74 -15.57 -9.89
N ARG A 91 17.15 -15.09 -11.07
CA ARG A 91 16.79 -13.72 -11.52
C ARG A 91 15.30 -13.62 -11.82
N ARG A 92 14.66 -12.62 -11.24
CA ARG A 92 13.25 -12.26 -11.50
C ARG A 92 13.14 -10.79 -11.83
N VAL A 93 12.28 -10.48 -12.79
CA VAL A 93 11.96 -9.10 -13.18
C VAL A 93 10.65 -8.72 -12.52
N MET A 94 10.64 -7.55 -11.90
CA MET A 94 9.46 -6.94 -11.29
C MET A 94 9.20 -5.58 -11.94
N LYS A 95 7.95 -5.27 -12.23
CA LYS A 95 7.56 -3.93 -12.64
C LYS A 95 7.57 -2.99 -11.44
N THR A 96 8.18 -1.83 -11.59
CA THR A 96 8.26 -0.82 -10.52
C THR A 96 6.89 -0.36 -10.05
N GLU A 97 5.91 -0.29 -10.94
CA GLU A 97 4.51 0.06 -10.62
C GLU A 97 3.84 -0.93 -9.65
N ASN A 98 4.30 -2.19 -9.61
CA ASN A 98 3.75 -3.25 -8.76
C ASN A 98 4.48 -3.34 -7.40
N ILE A 99 5.54 -2.58 -7.18
CA ILE A 99 6.24 -2.53 -5.90
C ILE A 99 5.41 -1.71 -4.93
N TRP A 100 5.13 -2.29 -3.77
CA TRP A 100 4.37 -1.58 -2.73
C TRP A 100 5.15 -0.40 -2.15
N GLY A 101 6.44 -0.58 -1.91
CA GLY A 101 7.28 0.45 -1.31
C GLY A 101 8.71 -0.01 -1.05
N TYR A 102 9.44 0.80 -0.31
CA TYR A 102 10.77 0.43 0.17
C TYR A 102 11.03 0.99 1.57
N GLY A 103 11.91 0.33 2.32
CA GLY A 103 12.48 0.81 3.57
C GLY A 103 13.86 1.41 3.32
N ARG A 104 14.16 2.54 3.98
CA ARG A 104 15.47 3.18 3.94
C ARG A 104 15.75 3.93 5.24
N ASN A 105 16.88 3.59 5.86
CA ASN A 105 17.32 4.22 7.12
C ASN A 105 16.19 4.23 8.17
N GLY A 106 15.52 3.07 8.36
CA GLY A 106 14.41 2.94 9.29
C GLY A 106 13.08 3.57 8.87
N VAL A 107 13.03 4.24 7.72
CA VAL A 107 11.85 4.97 7.22
C VAL A 107 11.17 4.19 6.11
N LEU A 108 9.84 4.12 6.17
CA LEU A 108 9.00 3.47 5.15
C LEU A 108 8.54 4.46 4.09
N TYR A 109 8.71 4.08 2.82
CA TYR A 109 8.23 4.80 1.64
C TYR A 109 7.22 3.94 0.90
N ILE A 110 6.08 4.51 0.55
CA ILE A 110 4.97 3.86 -0.16
C ILE A 110 4.87 4.36 -1.60
N ASN A 111 4.55 3.46 -2.51
CA ASN A 111 4.31 3.79 -3.92
C ASN A 111 2.87 4.27 -4.12
N VAL A 112 2.71 5.52 -4.56
CA VAL A 112 1.40 6.09 -4.95
C VAL A 112 1.59 6.89 -6.24
N GLY A 113 0.81 6.58 -7.27
CA GLY A 113 0.88 7.26 -8.56
C GLY A 113 2.23 7.09 -9.27
N SER A 114 2.87 5.93 -9.13
CA SER A 114 4.20 5.60 -9.68
C SER A 114 5.35 6.46 -9.10
N SER A 115 5.15 7.01 -7.92
CA SER A 115 6.17 7.74 -7.15
C SER A 115 6.19 7.26 -5.72
N PHE A 116 7.35 7.29 -5.08
CA PHE A 116 7.52 6.83 -3.71
C PHE A 116 7.48 8.00 -2.74
N HIS A 117 6.67 7.87 -1.68
CA HIS A 117 6.41 8.92 -0.71
C HIS A 117 6.66 8.43 0.70
N ARG A 118 7.34 9.25 1.49
CA ARG A 118 7.61 8.94 2.89
C ARG A 118 6.31 8.88 3.70
N ILE A 119 6.14 7.82 4.49
CA ILE A 119 5.09 7.79 5.51
C ILE A 119 5.57 8.61 6.72
N SER A 120 4.93 9.75 6.93
CA SER A 120 5.36 10.72 7.95
C SER A 120 4.85 10.40 9.35
N PHE A 121 3.74 9.67 9.44
CA PHE A 121 3.12 9.26 10.69
C PHE A 121 2.70 7.80 10.55
N VAL A 122 3.37 6.93 11.28
CA VAL A 122 3.13 5.47 11.27
C VAL A 122 2.28 5.09 12.47
N GLY A 123 1.32 4.21 12.25
CA GLY A 123 0.42 3.64 13.25
C GLY A 123 -0.56 2.71 12.58
N SER A 124 -1.52 2.15 13.31
CA SER A 124 -2.60 1.32 12.75
C SER A 124 -3.40 2.07 11.68
N ILE A 125 -3.57 3.38 11.88
CA ILE A 125 -3.94 4.34 10.83
C ILE A 125 -2.73 5.24 10.61
N SER A 126 -2.04 5.06 9.49
CA SER A 126 -0.88 5.87 9.12
C SER A 126 -1.29 7.04 8.24
N HIS A 127 -0.49 8.13 8.25
CA HIS A 127 -0.76 9.31 7.42
C HIS A 127 0.50 9.73 6.66
N PHE A 128 0.31 10.12 5.40
CA PHE A 128 1.39 10.63 4.57
C PHE A 128 0.90 11.67 3.55
N VAL A 129 1.85 12.36 2.94
CA VAL A 129 1.61 13.35 1.89
C VAL A 129 2.29 12.85 0.62
N ALA A 130 1.54 12.84 -0.49
CA ALA A 130 2.05 12.50 -1.80
C ALA A 130 1.92 13.68 -2.77
N SER A 131 2.90 13.80 -3.64
CA SER A 131 2.89 14.73 -4.77
C SER A 131 2.33 14.01 -5.98
N ILE A 132 1.11 14.36 -6.38
CA ILE A 132 0.42 13.69 -7.49
C ILE A 132 0.46 14.59 -8.72
N THR A 133 1.06 14.08 -9.79
CA THR A 133 1.07 14.77 -11.09
C THR A 133 -0.10 14.27 -11.93
N THR A 134 -1.05 15.14 -12.20
CA THR A 134 -2.18 14.88 -13.08
C THR A 134 -1.94 15.53 -14.44
N TYR A 135 -2.17 14.76 -15.49
CA TYR A 135 -2.12 15.23 -16.87
C TYR A 135 -3.54 15.51 -17.33
N SER A 136 -3.93 16.78 -17.40
CA SER A 136 -5.22 17.15 -17.97
C SER A 136 -5.08 17.31 -19.48
N PRO A 137 -5.82 16.52 -20.30
CA PRO A 137 -5.92 16.83 -21.72
C PRO A 137 -6.63 18.19 -21.86
N ARG A 138 -6.07 19.07 -22.67
CA ARG A 138 -6.74 20.34 -22.98
C ARG A 138 -8.08 20.01 -23.58
N TYR A 139 -9.17 20.39 -22.90
CA TYR A 139 -10.50 20.32 -23.49
C TYR A 139 -10.52 21.33 -24.64
N TYR A 140 -10.55 20.84 -25.88
CA TYR A 140 -10.82 21.68 -27.05
C TYR A 140 -12.28 22.06 -26.94
N ASP A 141 -12.58 23.30 -26.56
CA ASP A 141 -13.95 23.82 -26.60
C ASP A 141 -14.31 24.09 -28.05
N PRO A 142 -15.12 23.23 -28.70
CA PRO A 142 -15.51 23.41 -30.09
C PRO A 142 -16.44 24.62 -30.31
N TYR A 143 -16.93 25.25 -29.23
CA TYR A 143 -17.81 26.41 -29.29
C TYR A 143 -17.03 27.73 -29.20
N TYR A 144 -15.74 27.73 -29.00
CA TYR A 144 -14.92 28.93 -29.06
C TYR A 144 -14.48 29.24 -30.51
N TYR A 145 -15.43 29.06 -31.47
CA TYR A 145 -15.25 29.47 -32.85
C TYR A 145 -15.64 30.97 -32.94
N ASN A 146 -14.64 31.87 -32.87
CA ASN A 146 -14.82 33.25 -33.19
C ASN A 146 -14.64 33.48 -34.68
N PRO A 147 -15.72 33.70 -35.46
CA PRO A 147 -15.62 33.80 -36.93
C PRO A 147 -14.98 35.09 -37.42
N TYR A 148 -14.61 36.01 -36.53
CA TYR A 148 -14.01 37.30 -36.91
C TYR A 148 -12.47 37.28 -36.98
N TYR A 149 -11.80 36.22 -36.64
CA TYR A 149 -10.35 36.08 -36.80
C TYR A 149 -9.96 35.23 -38.02
N TYR A 150 -10.46 35.59 -39.18
CA TYR A 150 -10.06 35.04 -40.45
C TYR A 150 -8.85 35.83 -40.96
N ASN A 151 -7.71 35.71 -40.31
CA ASN A 151 -6.37 35.88 -40.91
C ASN A 151 -5.28 35.59 -39.90
N SER A 152 -4.84 34.39 -39.81
CA SER A 152 -3.63 34.13 -39.07
C SER A 152 -2.90 32.88 -39.53
N TYR A 153 -2.20 33.03 -40.63
CA TYR A 153 -1.09 32.15 -41.03
C TYR A 153 0.01 32.14 -39.92
N TYR A 154 0.03 33.11 -39.02
CA TYR A 154 0.95 33.25 -37.91
C TYR A 154 0.50 32.53 -36.63
N TYR A 155 -0.78 32.24 -36.43
CA TYR A 155 -1.29 31.65 -35.19
C TYR A 155 -1.03 30.15 -35.06
N ASN A 156 -0.91 29.45 -36.20
CA ASN A 156 -0.71 28.00 -36.22
C ASN A 156 0.73 27.55 -35.89
N ARG A 157 1.71 28.47 -35.82
CA ARG A 157 3.10 28.11 -35.58
C ARG A 157 3.53 28.23 -34.12
N TYR A 158 2.75 28.90 -33.29
CA TYR A 158 3.05 29.11 -31.87
C TYR A 158 2.11 28.40 -30.89
N MET A 159 0.97 27.90 -31.34
CA MET A 159 0.10 27.07 -30.55
C MET A 159 0.42 25.59 -30.82
N ASN A 160 1.41 25.05 -30.11
CA ASN A 160 1.66 23.63 -30.11
C ASN A 160 0.49 22.91 -29.44
N PRO A 161 -0.39 22.16 -30.20
CA PRO A 161 -1.61 21.59 -29.62
C PRO A 161 -1.38 20.37 -28.71
N ARG A 162 -0.13 20.10 -28.33
CA ARG A 162 0.27 18.90 -27.60
C ARG A 162 0.86 19.16 -26.21
N SER A 163 0.74 20.34 -25.67
CA SER A 163 1.17 20.55 -24.28
C SER A 163 0.05 20.05 -23.33
N ASN A 164 0.16 18.80 -22.91
CA ASN A 164 -0.55 18.33 -21.73
C ASN A 164 -0.08 19.20 -20.56
N TYR A 165 -0.97 19.94 -19.92
CA TYR A 165 -0.64 20.62 -18.69
C TYR A 165 -0.49 19.57 -17.60
N ALA A 166 0.74 19.34 -17.16
CA ALA A 166 1.01 18.60 -15.95
C ALA A 166 0.75 19.54 -14.76
N SER A 167 -0.19 19.20 -13.92
CA SER A 167 -0.42 19.88 -12.64
C SER A 167 0.01 18.95 -11.53
N THR A 168 0.94 19.42 -10.71
CA THR A 168 1.39 18.68 -9.53
C THR A 168 0.76 19.29 -8.30
N GLU A 169 0.03 18.49 -7.54
CA GLU A 169 -0.60 18.90 -6.28
C GLU A 169 -0.20 17.99 -5.13
N LEU A 170 -0.10 18.57 -3.93
CA LEU A 170 0.12 17.81 -2.71
C LEU A 170 -1.22 17.31 -2.19
N ARG A 171 -1.34 15.99 -2.08
CA ARG A 171 -2.51 15.34 -1.48
C ARG A 171 -2.12 14.60 -0.22
N GLN A 172 -3.03 14.56 0.73
CA GLN A 172 -2.86 13.84 1.98
C GLN A 172 -3.63 12.52 1.92
N TYR A 173 -3.00 11.46 2.43
CA TYR A 173 -3.54 10.11 2.40
C TYR A 173 -3.49 9.45 3.77
N LEU A 174 -4.38 8.49 3.96
CA LEU A 174 -4.36 7.54 5.06
C LEU A 174 -4.00 6.16 4.53
N LEU A 175 -3.24 5.41 5.32
CA LEU A 175 -2.99 3.99 5.10
C LEU A 175 -3.60 3.22 6.27
N ASP A 176 -4.54 2.34 5.98
CA ASP A 176 -5.00 1.33 6.91
C ASP A 176 -3.95 0.21 6.99
N PHE A 177 -3.23 0.14 8.09
CA PHE A 177 -2.13 -0.82 8.24
C PHE A 177 -2.59 -2.27 8.45
N GLU A 178 -3.87 -2.50 8.72
CA GLU A 178 -4.43 -3.86 8.78
C GLU A 178 -4.60 -4.45 7.37
N THR A 179 -5.15 -3.65 6.45
CA THR A 179 -5.52 -4.10 5.09
C THR A 179 -4.54 -3.68 4.00
N GLY A 180 -3.68 -2.69 4.26
CA GLY A 180 -2.80 -2.06 3.26
C GLY A 180 -3.53 -1.08 2.34
N LYS A 181 -4.79 -0.74 2.62
CA LYS A 181 -5.59 0.15 1.79
C LYS A 181 -5.19 1.61 1.99
N VAL A 182 -4.92 2.28 0.88
CA VAL A 182 -4.69 3.73 0.83
C VAL A 182 -6.00 4.44 0.53
N MET A 183 -6.29 5.51 1.29
CA MET A 183 -7.50 6.33 1.17
C MET A 183 -7.16 7.81 1.27
N ASP A 184 -8.02 8.67 0.72
CA ASP A 184 -7.87 10.12 0.89
C ASP A 184 -8.01 10.53 2.36
N TYR A 185 -7.31 11.61 2.77
CA TYR A 185 -7.45 12.16 4.11
C TYR A 185 -8.68 13.08 4.21
N ASP A 186 -9.87 12.50 4.14
CA ASP A 186 -11.16 13.19 4.27
C ASP A 186 -11.96 12.71 5.51
N ILE A 187 -13.17 13.20 5.70
CA ILE A 187 -14.02 12.83 6.83
C ILE A 187 -14.50 11.40 6.67
N GLU A 188 -14.92 11.05 5.47
CA GLU A 188 -15.51 9.76 5.13
C GLU A 188 -14.52 8.62 5.37
N SER A 189 -13.27 8.79 4.95
CA SER A 189 -12.20 7.81 5.18
C SER A 189 -11.89 7.65 6.67
N VAL A 190 -11.85 8.75 7.42
CA VAL A 190 -11.64 8.68 8.87
C VAL A 190 -12.81 7.98 9.56
N GLU A 191 -14.06 8.27 9.20
CA GLU A 191 -15.22 7.55 9.74
C GLU A 191 -15.15 6.05 9.49
N VAL A 192 -14.82 5.64 8.25
CA VAL A 192 -14.67 4.22 7.89
C VAL A 192 -13.60 3.53 8.74
N LEU A 193 -12.46 4.18 8.95
CA LEU A 193 -11.39 3.61 9.77
C LEU A 193 -11.76 3.52 11.25
N LEU A 194 -12.48 4.52 11.77
CA LEU A 194 -12.93 4.55 13.16
C LEU A 194 -14.05 3.54 13.44
N MET A 195 -14.76 3.01 12.44
CA MET A 195 -15.76 1.93 12.64
C MET A 195 -15.19 0.69 13.35
N LYS A 196 -13.87 0.51 13.33
CA LYS A 196 -13.18 -0.55 14.08
C LYS A 196 -13.19 -0.33 15.61
N ASP A 197 -13.46 0.90 16.06
CA ASP A 197 -13.62 1.28 17.47
C ASP A 197 -14.96 2.01 17.63
N PRO A 198 -16.03 1.33 18.08
CA PRO A 198 -17.37 1.91 18.17
C PRO A 198 -17.45 3.18 19.01
N GLU A 199 -16.68 3.26 20.10
CA GLU A 199 -16.66 4.44 20.99
C GLU A 199 -16.10 5.67 20.27
N LEU A 200 -14.95 5.52 19.60
CA LEU A 200 -14.35 6.62 18.83
C LEU A 200 -15.19 7.00 17.62
N TYR A 201 -15.81 6.03 16.98
CA TYR A 201 -16.73 6.26 15.87
C TYR A 201 -17.94 7.10 16.29
N ASP A 202 -18.61 6.72 17.39
CA ASP A 202 -19.79 7.42 17.91
C ASP A 202 -19.44 8.85 18.33
N GLU A 203 -18.33 9.05 19.04
CA GLU A 203 -17.86 10.38 19.40
C GLU A 203 -17.57 11.25 18.16
N PHE A 204 -16.88 10.69 17.15
CA PHE A 204 -16.55 11.44 15.95
C PHE A 204 -17.78 11.75 15.11
N SER A 205 -18.70 10.78 14.96
CA SER A 205 -19.92 10.90 14.17
C SER A 205 -20.88 11.92 14.74
N ALA A 206 -20.92 12.10 16.07
CA ALA A 206 -21.74 13.13 16.76
C ALA A 206 -21.24 14.57 16.51
N LEU A 207 -20.01 14.76 16.01
CA LEU A 207 -19.46 16.09 15.75
C LEU A 207 -20.08 16.71 14.49
N ARG A 208 -20.22 18.05 14.49
CA ARG A 208 -20.57 18.80 13.27
C ARG A 208 -19.44 18.75 12.25
N ASN A 209 -19.73 18.76 10.95
CA ASN A 209 -18.75 18.64 9.85
C ASN A 209 -17.55 19.59 9.99
N ARG A 210 -17.77 20.85 10.41
CA ARG A 210 -16.65 21.78 10.65
C ARG A 210 -15.71 21.27 11.74
N LYS A 211 -16.24 20.70 12.80
CA LYS A 211 -15.45 20.13 13.91
C LYS A 211 -14.76 18.84 13.49
N LYS A 212 -15.45 17.96 12.74
CA LYS A 212 -14.86 16.73 12.16
C LYS A 212 -13.60 17.07 11.35
N LYS A 213 -13.68 18.08 10.44
CA LYS A 213 -12.52 18.53 9.64
C LYS A 213 -11.32 18.90 10.51
N GLN A 214 -11.53 19.57 11.63
CA GLN A 214 -10.47 19.98 12.54
C GLN A 214 -9.92 18.84 13.40
N MET A 215 -10.76 17.86 13.73
CA MET A 215 -10.45 16.82 14.71
C MET A 215 -9.96 15.50 14.08
N LYS A 216 -9.99 15.35 12.75
CA LYS A 216 -9.58 14.13 12.05
C LYS A 216 -8.29 13.52 12.62
N PHE A 217 -7.22 14.31 12.67
CA PHE A 217 -5.91 13.83 13.13
C PHE A 217 -5.89 13.48 14.63
N VAL A 218 -6.66 14.20 15.45
CA VAL A 218 -6.78 13.91 16.88
C VAL A 218 -7.41 12.53 17.09
N PHE A 219 -8.48 12.21 16.34
CA PHE A 219 -9.14 10.91 16.44
C PHE A 219 -8.26 9.78 15.90
N ILE A 220 -7.51 10.01 14.82
CA ILE A 220 -6.52 9.04 14.33
C ILE A 220 -5.47 8.73 15.40
N ARG A 221 -4.95 9.75 16.10
CA ARG A 221 -3.98 9.54 17.19
C ARG A 221 -4.61 8.74 18.33
N ARG A 222 -5.81 9.10 18.79
CA ARG A 222 -6.54 8.36 19.83
C ARG A 222 -6.78 6.90 19.44
N PHE A 223 -7.12 6.68 18.14
CA PHE A 223 -7.27 5.32 17.62
C PHE A 223 -5.95 4.54 17.72
N ASN A 224 -4.85 5.11 17.27
CA ASN A 224 -3.53 4.45 17.31
C ASN A 224 -3.03 4.21 18.74
N GLU A 225 -3.40 5.08 19.68
CA GLU A 225 -3.10 4.90 21.12
C GLU A 225 -3.88 3.71 21.72
N LYS A 226 -5.14 3.52 21.32
CA LYS A 226 -5.98 2.38 21.75
C LYS A 226 -5.64 1.07 21.02
N HIS A 227 -5.24 1.18 19.76
CA HIS A 227 -4.95 0.07 18.85
C HIS A 227 -3.53 0.20 18.31
N PRO A 228 -2.50 -0.10 19.11
CA PRO A 228 -1.12 0.03 18.66
C PRO A 228 -0.83 -0.90 17.50
N LEU A 229 -0.08 -0.42 16.52
CA LEU A 229 0.41 -1.23 15.43
C LEU A 229 1.44 -2.23 15.96
N LEU A 230 1.29 -3.50 15.58
CA LEU A 230 2.15 -4.58 16.02
C LEU A 230 2.98 -5.13 14.86
N PHE A 231 4.25 -5.42 15.14
CA PHE A 231 5.16 -6.10 14.20
C PHE A 231 5.72 -7.38 14.83
N PRO A 232 6.09 -8.39 14.02
CA PRO A 232 6.84 -9.53 14.53
C PRO A 232 8.13 -9.05 15.20
N ALA A 233 8.42 -9.59 16.38
CA ALA A 233 9.74 -9.42 17.00
C ALA A 233 10.76 -10.19 16.16
N ASP A 234 11.95 -9.62 15.98
CA ASP A 234 13.08 -10.25 15.29
C ASP A 234 13.65 -11.45 16.08
#